data_f39d1f298006ddc5f926865a55e52b62
#
_entry.id   f39d1f298006ddc5f926865a55e52b62
#
_cell.length_a   1.000
_cell.length_b   1.000
_cell.length_c   1.000
_cell.angle_alpha   90.00
_cell.angle_beta   90.00
_cell.angle_gamma   90.00
#
_symmetry.space_group_name_H-M   'P 1'
#
loop_
_entity.id
_entity.type
_entity.pdbx_description
1 polymer ?
#
loop_
_entity_poly.entity_id
_entity_poly.type
_entity_poly.pdbx_seq_one_letter_code
_entity_poly.pdbx_strand_id
1 'polypeptide(L)'
;MMIGVNHAISRADMVRCALCDNAPCDHACEAVRPAALLRSIWFGNEQTAAQKLPETNPCLTCSAPCESACVRAGDVPIRDMINRLYYQVKPECETPLPENEDRLKCDLCGIPLENPVLLASSVVASSYDMCARAFEA
;
A
#
# COMPACT_ATOMS: atom_id res chain seq x y z
N MET A 1 -14.61 20.02 9.96
CA MET A 1 -15.37 19.35 8.89
C MET A 1 -14.50 18.15 8.46
N MET A 2 -14.78 16.94 8.96
CA MET A 2 -14.03 15.75 8.57
C MET A 2 -14.49 15.38 7.17
N ILE A 3 -13.59 15.50 6.20
CA ILE A 3 -13.81 14.96 4.86
C ILE A 3 -13.72 13.45 5.01
N GLY A 4 -14.88 12.77 5.03
CA GLY A 4 -14.93 11.32 5.04
C GLY A 4 -14.32 10.80 3.74
N VAL A 5 -13.13 10.24 3.83
CA VAL A 5 -12.52 9.51 2.73
C VAL A 5 -13.39 8.29 2.49
N ASN A 6 -14.13 8.31 1.40
CA ASN A 6 -14.98 7.19 1.00
C ASN A 6 -14.07 6.12 0.40
N HIS A 7 -13.62 5.17 1.22
CA HIS A 7 -12.77 4.08 0.74
C HIS A 7 -13.57 3.17 -0.18
N ALA A 8 -13.05 2.93 -1.39
CA ALA A 8 -13.63 2.03 -2.38
C ALA A 8 -13.72 0.59 -1.85
N ILE A 9 -12.81 0.22 -0.94
CA ILE A 9 -12.73 -1.08 -0.30
C ILE A 9 -12.74 -0.88 1.21
N SER A 10 -13.74 -1.43 1.88
CA SER A 10 -13.89 -1.29 3.32
C SER A 10 -13.00 -2.28 4.08
N ARG A 11 -12.70 -1.98 5.34
CA ARG A 11 -12.03 -2.94 6.23
C ARG A 11 -12.84 -4.22 6.40
N ALA A 12 -14.16 -4.15 6.30
CA ALA A 12 -15.03 -5.32 6.39
C ALA A 12 -14.77 -6.31 5.23
N ASP A 13 -14.46 -5.81 4.02
CA ASP A 13 -14.11 -6.65 2.87
C ASP A 13 -12.81 -7.43 3.10
N MET A 14 -11.92 -6.87 3.93
CA MET A 14 -10.59 -7.41 4.17
C MET A 14 -10.42 -8.17 5.48
N VAL A 15 -11.45 -8.19 6.34
CA VAL A 15 -11.35 -8.74 7.71
C VAL A 15 -10.84 -10.19 7.75
N ARG A 16 -11.07 -10.96 6.69
CA ARG A 16 -10.62 -12.35 6.58
C ARG A 16 -9.22 -12.51 6.00
N CYS A 17 -8.63 -11.46 5.44
CA CYS A 17 -7.28 -11.50 4.91
C CYS A 17 -6.27 -11.62 6.07
N ALA A 18 -5.42 -12.63 6.01
CA ALA A 18 -4.39 -12.86 7.04
C ALA A 18 -3.13 -12.00 6.87
N LEU A 19 -3.07 -11.17 5.82
CA LEU A 19 -1.92 -10.30 5.48
C LEU A 19 -0.58 -11.05 5.48
N CYS A 20 -0.56 -12.27 4.91
CA CYS A 20 0.57 -13.18 4.93
C CYS A 20 1.86 -12.52 4.40
N ASP A 21 3.00 -12.83 5.01
CA ASP A 21 4.31 -12.38 4.53
C ASP A 21 4.72 -13.15 3.26
N ASN A 22 4.82 -14.47 3.35
CA ASN A 22 5.02 -15.34 2.18
C ASN A 22 3.66 -15.81 1.65
N ALA A 23 2.99 -14.95 0.90
CA ALA A 23 1.59 -15.12 0.55
C ALA A 23 1.36 -16.07 -0.63
N PRO A 24 0.63 -17.19 -0.46
CA PRO A 24 0.32 -18.09 -1.57
C PRO A 24 -0.44 -17.44 -2.72
N CYS A 25 -1.25 -16.41 -2.45
CA CYS A 25 -1.95 -15.66 -3.48
C CYS A 25 -0.99 -14.88 -4.41
N ASP A 26 0.17 -14.39 -3.89
CA ASP A 26 1.19 -13.76 -4.72
C ASP A 26 1.88 -14.78 -5.63
N HIS A 27 2.12 -15.99 -5.15
CA HIS A 27 2.76 -17.06 -5.94
C HIS A 27 1.83 -17.62 -7.02
N ALA A 28 0.53 -17.59 -6.80
CA ALA A 28 -0.46 -18.10 -7.74
C ALA A 28 -0.86 -17.07 -8.80
N CYS A 29 -0.52 -15.80 -8.64
CA CYS A 29 -0.88 -14.74 -9.57
C CYS A 29 0.36 -14.25 -10.35
N GLU A 30 0.35 -14.44 -11.67
CA GLU A 30 1.45 -14.00 -12.54
C GLU A 30 1.39 -12.52 -12.93
N ALA A 31 0.22 -11.90 -12.80
CA ALA A 31 -0.03 -10.55 -13.33
C ALA A 31 0.20 -9.44 -12.32
N VAL A 32 -0.13 -9.67 -11.06
CA VAL A 32 0.01 -8.70 -9.96
C VAL A 32 0.45 -9.41 -8.68
N ARG A 33 0.74 -8.62 -7.65
CA ARG A 33 1.04 -9.15 -6.31
C ARG A 33 -0.12 -8.87 -5.35
N PRO A 34 -1.12 -9.75 -5.28
CA PRO A 34 -2.33 -9.53 -4.50
C PRO A 34 -2.07 -9.18 -3.04
N ALA A 35 -1.15 -9.88 -2.35
CA ALA A 35 -0.85 -9.61 -0.96
C ALA A 35 -0.27 -8.21 -0.74
N ALA A 36 0.57 -7.72 -1.65
CA ALA A 36 1.12 -6.37 -1.58
C ALA A 36 0.04 -5.30 -1.77
N LEU A 37 -0.90 -5.53 -2.71
CA LEU A 37 -2.04 -4.65 -2.94
C LEU A 37 -2.97 -4.63 -1.72
N LEU A 38 -3.33 -5.80 -1.20
CA LEU A 38 -4.22 -5.92 -0.03
C LEU A 38 -3.61 -5.28 1.22
N ARG A 39 -2.29 -5.42 1.45
CA ARG A 39 -1.63 -4.70 2.53
C ARG A 39 -1.74 -3.18 2.37
N SER A 40 -1.51 -2.67 1.17
CA SER A 40 -1.66 -1.23 0.91
C SER A 40 -3.08 -0.74 1.21
N ILE A 41 -4.10 -1.50 0.80
CA ILE A 41 -5.50 -1.20 1.08
C ILE A 41 -5.78 -1.24 2.59
N TRP A 42 -5.28 -2.25 3.30
CA TRP A 42 -5.46 -2.39 4.75
C TRP A 42 -4.98 -1.18 5.53
N PHE A 43 -3.86 -0.60 5.10
CA PHE A 43 -3.30 0.60 5.71
C PHE A 43 -3.84 1.92 5.13
N GLY A 44 -4.92 1.88 4.34
CA GLY A 44 -5.55 3.07 3.77
C GLY A 44 -4.81 3.68 2.58
N ASN A 45 -3.86 2.95 1.98
CA ASN A 45 -3.06 3.39 0.83
C ASN A 45 -3.62 2.85 -0.50
N GLU A 46 -4.91 3.03 -0.74
CA GLU A 46 -5.59 2.53 -1.95
C GLU A 46 -5.01 3.15 -3.22
N GLN A 47 -4.66 4.43 -3.20
CA GLN A 47 -4.03 5.12 -4.34
C GLN A 47 -2.69 4.49 -4.70
N THR A 48 -1.83 4.21 -3.72
CA THR A 48 -0.55 3.51 -3.95
C THR A 48 -0.78 2.10 -4.49
N ALA A 49 -1.82 1.40 -4.02
CA ALA A 49 -2.19 0.10 -4.57
C ALA A 49 -2.61 0.22 -6.04
N ALA A 50 -3.44 1.20 -6.38
CA ALA A 50 -3.92 1.43 -7.74
C ALA A 50 -2.79 1.80 -8.72
N GLN A 51 -1.80 2.59 -8.29
CA GLN A 51 -0.62 2.95 -9.10
C GLN A 51 0.26 1.74 -9.45
N LYS A 52 0.25 0.69 -8.62
CA LYS A 52 1.00 -0.56 -8.87
C LYS A 52 0.30 -1.52 -9.84
N LEU A 53 -0.93 -1.21 -10.24
CA LEU A 53 -1.68 -2.03 -11.18
C LEU A 53 -1.19 -1.79 -12.62
N PRO A 54 -1.12 -2.84 -13.46
CA PRO A 54 -0.84 -2.68 -14.88
C PRO A 54 -1.91 -1.85 -15.59
N GLU A 55 -1.66 -1.40 -16.80
CA GLU A 55 -2.62 -0.58 -17.56
C GLU A 55 -3.93 -1.32 -17.84
N THR A 56 -3.83 -2.59 -18.19
CA THR A 56 -4.98 -3.44 -18.47
C THR A 56 -5.33 -4.30 -17.26
N ASN A 57 -6.62 -4.41 -16.95
CA ASN A 57 -7.08 -5.21 -15.82
C ASN A 57 -6.95 -6.72 -16.10
N PRO A 58 -6.00 -7.43 -15.45
CA PRO A 58 -5.79 -8.85 -15.68
C PRO A 58 -6.87 -9.73 -15.02
N CYS A 59 -7.67 -9.17 -14.12
CA CYS A 59 -8.67 -9.91 -13.37
C CYS A 59 -10.00 -10.11 -14.12
N LEU A 60 -10.19 -9.45 -15.26
CA LEU A 60 -11.46 -9.53 -16.02
C LEU A 60 -11.78 -10.96 -16.49
N THR A 61 -10.77 -11.65 -17.01
CA THR A 61 -10.93 -12.97 -17.64
C THR A 61 -10.22 -14.09 -16.89
N CYS A 62 -9.52 -13.78 -15.78
CA CYS A 62 -8.77 -14.79 -15.04
C CYS A 62 -9.70 -15.67 -14.19
N SER A 63 -9.24 -16.90 -13.92
CA SER A 63 -9.96 -17.88 -13.07
C SER A 63 -9.82 -17.64 -11.56
N ALA A 64 -9.18 -16.53 -11.15
CA ALA A 64 -8.87 -16.19 -9.77
C ALA A 64 -8.01 -17.24 -9.02
N PRO A 65 -6.87 -17.69 -9.57
CA PRO A 65 -6.01 -18.67 -8.90
C PRO A 65 -5.50 -18.16 -7.54
N CYS A 66 -5.39 -16.85 -7.38
CA CYS A 66 -5.01 -16.21 -6.12
C CYS A 66 -6.02 -16.50 -4.98
N GLU A 67 -7.31 -16.58 -5.28
CA GLU A 67 -8.35 -16.91 -4.30
C GLU A 67 -8.30 -18.39 -3.94
N SER A 68 -8.11 -19.25 -4.93
CA SER A 68 -8.00 -20.71 -4.72
C SER A 68 -6.76 -21.07 -3.90
N ALA A 69 -5.66 -20.35 -4.08
CA ALA A 69 -4.43 -20.56 -3.32
C ALA A 69 -4.43 -19.88 -1.95
N CYS A 70 -5.41 -19.02 -1.67
CA CYS A 70 -5.48 -18.29 -0.41
C CYS A 70 -5.61 -19.26 0.78
N VAL A 71 -4.86 -19.01 1.87
CA VAL A 71 -4.94 -19.77 3.12
C VAL A 71 -6.35 -19.75 3.75
N ARG A 72 -7.21 -18.84 3.31
CA ARG A 72 -8.62 -18.72 3.70
C ARG A 72 -9.58 -19.40 2.72
N ALA A 73 -9.07 -20.19 1.78
CA ALA A 73 -9.85 -21.04 0.89
C ALA A 73 -11.05 -20.32 0.22
N GLY A 74 -10.81 -19.18 -0.43
CA GLY A 74 -11.84 -18.43 -1.17
C GLY A 74 -12.68 -17.46 -0.33
N ASP A 75 -12.46 -17.39 0.97
CA ASP A 75 -13.17 -16.45 1.86
C ASP A 75 -12.75 -14.96 1.66
N VAL A 76 -11.67 -14.70 0.92
CA VAL A 76 -11.20 -13.35 0.63
C VAL A 76 -11.45 -13.04 -0.85
N PRO A 77 -12.31 -12.08 -1.18
CA PRO A 77 -12.69 -11.76 -2.56
C PRO A 77 -11.60 -10.90 -3.24
N ILE A 78 -10.41 -11.50 -3.44
CA ILE A 78 -9.22 -10.81 -3.94
C ILE A 78 -9.46 -10.19 -5.32
N ARG A 79 -10.07 -10.96 -6.22
CA ARG A 79 -10.40 -10.54 -7.59
C ARG A 79 -11.35 -9.34 -7.59
N ASP A 80 -12.39 -9.38 -6.75
CA ASP A 80 -13.35 -8.29 -6.63
C ASP A 80 -12.68 -7.01 -6.09
N MET A 81 -11.84 -7.12 -5.07
CA MET A 81 -11.10 -5.98 -4.52
C MET A 81 -10.16 -5.35 -5.55
N ILE A 82 -9.44 -6.16 -6.34
CA ILE A 82 -8.57 -5.65 -7.41
C ILE A 82 -9.42 -4.98 -8.50
N ASN A 83 -10.55 -5.53 -8.87
CA ASN A 83 -11.48 -4.90 -9.83
C ASN A 83 -11.97 -3.53 -9.32
N ARG A 84 -12.31 -3.42 -8.04
CA ARG A 84 -12.70 -2.12 -7.45
C ARG A 84 -11.55 -1.11 -7.50
N LEU A 85 -10.31 -1.51 -7.25
CA LEU A 85 -9.15 -0.63 -7.45
C LEU A 85 -9.07 -0.10 -8.88
N TYR A 86 -9.29 -0.95 -9.87
CA TYR A 86 -9.26 -0.52 -11.28
C TYR A 86 -10.37 0.47 -11.63
N TYR A 87 -11.58 0.23 -11.16
CA TYR A 87 -12.73 1.02 -11.61
C TYR A 87 -13.04 2.23 -10.75
N GLN A 88 -12.66 2.21 -9.49
CA GLN A 88 -13.05 3.24 -8.53
C GLN A 88 -11.86 4.11 -8.07
N VAL A 89 -10.67 3.56 -8.00
CA VAL A 89 -9.50 4.26 -7.44
C VAL A 89 -8.53 4.70 -8.55
N LYS A 90 -8.20 3.82 -9.49
CA LYS A 90 -7.21 4.10 -10.53
C LYS A 90 -7.55 5.32 -11.40
N PRO A 91 -8.80 5.59 -11.81
CA PRO A 91 -9.13 6.78 -12.58
C PRO A 91 -8.86 8.09 -11.80
N GLU A 92 -8.94 8.06 -10.48
CA GLU A 92 -8.68 9.22 -9.62
C GLU A 92 -7.19 9.45 -9.37
N CYS A 93 -6.36 8.42 -9.59
CA CYS A 93 -4.91 8.47 -9.38
C CYS A 93 -4.12 9.07 -10.54
N GLU A 94 -4.75 9.34 -11.67
CA GLU A 94 -4.10 9.92 -12.86
C GLU A 94 -3.75 11.41 -12.66
N THR A 95 -4.25 12.03 -11.61
CA THR A 95 -3.82 13.38 -11.23
C THR A 95 -2.45 13.28 -10.56
N PRO A 96 -1.36 13.81 -11.18
CA PRO A 96 -0.06 13.84 -10.54
C PRO A 96 -0.19 14.53 -9.18
N LEU A 97 0.32 13.90 -8.13
CA LEU A 97 0.48 14.61 -6.87
C LEU A 97 1.35 15.84 -7.15
N PRO A 98 0.93 17.05 -6.75
CA PRO A 98 1.75 18.23 -6.96
C PRO A 98 3.12 17.95 -6.34
N GLU A 99 4.17 18.11 -7.15
CA GLU A 99 5.57 18.08 -6.71
C GLU A 99 5.79 19.24 -5.76
N ASN A 100 5.41 19.06 -4.53
CA ASN A 100 5.61 20.05 -3.48
C ASN A 100 6.66 19.49 -2.52
N GLU A 101 7.92 19.75 -2.79
CA GLU A 101 9.06 19.38 -1.95
C GLU A 101 8.90 19.89 -0.51
N ASP A 102 8.15 20.98 -0.33
CA ASP A 102 7.91 21.59 0.99
C ASP A 102 6.88 20.87 1.85
N ARG A 103 6.16 19.87 1.30
CA ARG A 103 5.08 19.16 2.05
C ARG A 103 5.59 18.35 3.24
N LEU A 104 6.85 17.99 3.24
CA LEU A 104 7.47 17.22 4.32
C LEU A 104 8.17 18.11 5.34
N LYS A 105 8.41 19.39 5.03
CA LYS A 105 9.03 20.31 5.97
C LYS A 105 8.14 20.53 7.19
N CYS A 106 8.74 20.45 8.36
CA CYS A 106 8.03 20.65 9.63
C CYS A 106 8.93 21.36 10.65
N ASP A 107 8.35 21.81 11.73
CA ASP A 107 9.09 22.41 12.86
C ASP A 107 8.93 21.53 14.09
N LEU A 108 10.02 21.18 14.72
CA LEU A 108 10.04 20.47 15.98
C LEU A 108 10.66 21.36 17.07
N CYS A 109 9.82 21.97 17.90
CA CYS A 109 10.25 22.84 19.00
C CYS A 109 11.18 23.98 18.56
N GLY A 110 10.92 24.60 17.42
CA GLY A 110 11.72 25.70 16.86
C GLY A 110 12.92 25.21 16.02
N ILE A 111 13.06 23.91 15.77
CA ILE A 111 14.08 23.34 14.89
C ILE A 111 13.42 23.00 13.56
N PRO A 112 13.79 23.68 12.45
CA PRO A 112 13.26 23.34 11.14
C PRO A 112 13.81 21.99 10.68
N LEU A 113 12.89 21.10 10.26
CA LEU A 113 13.22 19.79 9.71
C LEU A 113 12.76 19.70 8.26
N GLU A 114 13.52 19.06 7.41
CA GLU A 114 13.16 18.83 6.01
C GLU A 114 12.06 17.75 5.87
N ASN A 115 11.93 16.87 6.86
CA ASN A 115 10.88 15.86 6.93
C ASN A 115 10.60 15.44 8.38
N PRO A 116 9.41 14.86 8.67
CA PRO A 116 9.01 14.47 10.02
C PRO A 116 9.60 13.11 10.47
N VAL A 117 10.54 12.53 9.71
CA VAL A 117 11.14 11.23 10.03
C VAL A 117 12.28 11.43 11.01
N LEU A 118 12.19 10.81 12.17
CA LEU A 118 13.21 10.86 13.22
C LEU A 118 13.79 9.46 13.46
N LEU A 119 15.11 9.41 13.60
CA LEU A 119 15.79 8.17 13.98
C LEU A 119 15.64 7.94 15.49
N ALA A 120 14.92 6.91 15.88
CA ALA A 120 14.77 6.55 17.27
C ALA A 120 16.05 5.89 17.83
N SER A 121 16.22 5.95 19.15
CA SER A 121 17.26 5.23 19.87
C SER A 121 17.18 3.72 19.59
N SER A 122 18.16 3.17 18.90
CA SER A 122 18.21 1.78 18.47
C SER A 122 19.66 1.32 18.24
N VAL A 123 19.85 0.07 17.88
CA VAL A 123 21.17 -0.45 17.45
C VAL A 123 21.71 0.35 16.25
N VAL A 124 20.85 0.84 15.38
CA VAL A 124 21.22 1.66 14.21
C VAL A 124 21.78 3.02 14.65
N ALA A 125 21.32 3.57 15.77
CA ALA A 125 21.81 4.83 16.33
C ALA A 125 22.99 4.67 17.30
N SER A 126 23.65 3.50 17.34
CA SER A 126 24.70 3.20 18.33
C SER A 126 26.09 3.74 17.95
N SER A 127 26.30 4.13 16.69
CA SER A 127 27.56 4.71 16.25
C SER A 127 27.35 5.83 15.22
N TYR A 128 28.33 6.73 15.10
CA TYR A 128 28.30 7.80 14.12
C TYR A 128 28.11 7.28 12.69
N ASP A 129 28.89 6.27 12.30
CA ASP A 129 28.85 5.71 10.94
C ASP A 129 27.48 5.09 10.58
N MET A 130 26.83 4.50 11.55
CA MET A 130 25.48 3.92 11.35
C MET A 130 24.44 5.04 11.24
N CYS A 131 24.55 6.08 12.04
CA CYS A 131 23.69 7.26 11.92
C CYS A 131 23.89 7.96 10.57
N ALA A 132 25.12 8.21 10.17
CA ALA A 132 25.43 8.86 8.89
C ALA A 132 24.81 8.10 7.72
N ARG A 133 24.98 6.78 7.65
CA ARG A 133 24.35 5.94 6.60
C ARG A 133 22.82 5.96 6.62
N ALA A 134 22.20 6.10 7.79
CA ALA A 134 20.76 6.21 7.88
C ALA A 134 20.21 7.54 7.37
N PHE A 135 21.02 8.60 7.41
CA PHE A 135 20.66 9.91 6.89
C PHE A 135 21.04 10.12 5.42
N GLU A 136 21.93 9.30 4.87
CA GLU A 136 22.33 9.33 3.45
C GLU A 136 21.43 8.44 2.56
N ALA A 137 20.59 7.58 3.14
CA ALA A 137 19.70 6.66 2.43
C ALA A 137 18.37 7.28 2.09
#